data_6d179720049d6fef76c221cf545c8f63
#
_entry.id   6d179720049d6fef76c221cf545c8f63
#
_cell.length_a   1.000
_cell.length_b   1.000
_cell.length_c   1.000
_cell.angle_alpha   90.00
_cell.angle_beta   90.00
_cell.angle_gamma   90.00
#
_symmetry.space_group_name_H-M   'P 1'
#
loop_
_entity.id
_entity.type
_entity.pdbx_description
1 polymer ?
#
loop_
_entity_poly.entity_id
_entity_poly.type
_entity_poly.pdbx_seq_one_letter_code
_entity_poly.pdbx_strand_id
1 'polypeptide(L)'
;MLFRSAVALPISGDFSAKHVASHQPAKFAAMEAHWETGPNAALVLGGLPDEASNTNAWAIEIPRLLSFMAHGDFSATVTGLNDIPADHRPPVAVTHIAFQIMVASGFAMMAVGLLGIWFLVRGIAPWAHRWYLTALMWASPLGFLAVEAGWTVTEVGRQP
;
A
#
# COMPACT_ATOMS: atom_id res chain seq x y z
N MET A 1 -18.22 12.81 -9.51
CA MET A 1 -18.10 11.71 -8.54
C MET A 1 -16.67 11.22 -8.39
N LEU A 2 -15.91 10.95 -9.45
CA LEU A 2 -14.54 10.41 -9.41
C LEU A 2 -13.55 11.18 -8.52
N PHE A 3 -13.62 12.52 -8.49
CA PHE A 3 -12.69 13.34 -7.69
C PHE A 3 -12.88 13.20 -6.17
N ARG A 4 -14.11 13.01 -5.70
CA ARG A 4 -14.38 12.81 -4.26
C ARG A 4 -13.80 11.48 -3.79
N SER A 5 -13.90 10.44 -4.62
CA SER A 5 -13.36 9.12 -4.30
C SER A 5 -11.83 9.11 -4.29
N ALA A 6 -11.18 9.85 -5.19
CA ALA A 6 -9.71 9.96 -5.24
C ALA A 6 -9.11 10.58 -3.98
N VAL A 7 -9.82 11.50 -3.31
CA VAL A 7 -9.39 12.10 -2.04
C VAL A 7 -9.79 11.25 -0.83
N ALA A 8 -10.99 10.65 -0.86
CA ALA A 8 -11.49 9.84 0.26
C ALA A 8 -10.73 8.51 0.41
N LEU A 9 -10.23 7.94 -0.69
CA LEU A 9 -9.56 6.64 -0.69
C LEU A 9 -8.28 6.62 0.17
N PRO A 10 -7.32 7.56 0.04
CA PRO A 10 -6.14 7.59 0.90
C PRO A 10 -6.47 7.77 2.39
N ILE A 11 -7.47 8.59 2.71
CA ILE A 11 -7.91 8.82 4.09
C ILE A 11 -8.48 7.53 4.68
N SER A 12 -9.37 6.86 3.94
CA SER A 12 -9.93 5.56 4.35
C SER A 12 -8.84 4.49 4.47
N GLY A 13 -7.85 4.51 3.58
CA GLY A 13 -6.70 3.60 3.60
C GLY A 13 -5.83 3.79 4.85
N ASP A 14 -5.55 5.03 5.26
CA ASP A 14 -4.80 5.34 6.48
C ASP A 14 -5.52 4.79 7.73
N PHE A 15 -6.83 5.02 7.85
CA PHE A 15 -7.61 4.44 8.95
C PHE A 15 -7.59 2.91 8.95
N SER A 16 -7.72 2.28 7.78
CA SER A 16 -7.63 0.82 7.65
C SER A 16 -6.26 0.29 8.03
N ALA A 17 -5.18 0.94 7.60
CA ALA A 17 -3.81 0.54 7.93
C ALA A 17 -3.56 0.58 9.43
N LYS A 18 -3.95 1.65 10.12
CA LYS A 18 -3.85 1.80 11.58
C LYS A 18 -4.68 0.75 12.32
N HIS A 19 -5.88 0.45 11.82
CA HIS A 19 -6.72 -0.61 12.38
C HIS A 19 -6.06 -1.98 12.25
N VAL A 20 -5.51 -2.31 11.08
CA VAL A 20 -4.80 -3.58 10.85
C VAL A 20 -3.53 -3.65 11.71
N ALA A 21 -2.75 -2.58 11.81
CA ALA A 21 -1.55 -2.53 12.64
C ALA A 21 -1.84 -2.84 14.11
N SER A 22 -2.98 -2.36 14.64
CA SER A 22 -3.35 -2.55 16.06
C SER A 22 -4.03 -3.88 16.35
N HIS A 23 -4.79 -4.44 15.41
CA HIS A 23 -5.61 -5.64 15.64
C HIS A 23 -5.08 -6.90 14.98
N GLN A 24 -4.26 -6.77 13.93
CA GLN A 24 -3.70 -7.87 13.16
C GLN A 24 -2.22 -7.62 12.85
N PRO A 25 -1.34 -7.60 13.87
CA PRO A 25 0.07 -7.22 13.70
C PRO A 25 0.82 -8.16 12.74
N ALA A 26 0.53 -9.46 12.73
CA ALA A 26 1.16 -10.39 11.79
C ALA A 26 0.79 -10.10 10.32
N LYS A 27 -0.48 -9.79 10.08
CA LYS A 27 -0.93 -9.37 8.75
C LYS A 27 -0.28 -8.06 8.33
N PHE A 28 -0.23 -7.08 9.22
CA PHE A 28 0.41 -5.79 8.94
C PHE A 28 1.89 -5.96 8.61
N ALA A 29 2.62 -6.75 9.42
CA ALA A 29 4.03 -7.05 9.18
C ALA A 29 4.26 -7.78 7.85
N ALA A 30 3.36 -8.71 7.46
CA ALA A 30 3.44 -9.41 6.18
C ALA A 30 3.11 -8.49 4.99
N MET A 31 2.13 -7.59 5.11
CA MET A 31 1.80 -6.60 4.08
C MET A 31 3.00 -5.69 3.77
N GLU A 32 3.72 -5.27 4.81
CA GLU A 32 4.87 -4.37 4.71
C GLU A 32 6.20 -5.10 4.55
N ALA A 33 6.20 -6.44 4.56
CA ALA A 33 7.41 -7.28 4.60
C ALA A 33 8.40 -6.80 5.67
N HIS A 34 7.87 -6.48 6.86
CA HIS A 34 8.63 -5.98 8.00
C HIS A 34 9.09 -7.13 8.87
N TRP A 35 10.41 -7.37 8.93
CA TRP A 35 10.98 -8.55 9.57
C TRP A 35 11.30 -8.34 11.04
N GLU A 36 11.89 -7.21 11.39
CA GLU A 36 12.44 -6.95 12.72
C GLU A 36 11.53 -6.02 13.53
N THR A 37 11.20 -6.40 14.76
CA THR A 37 10.47 -5.54 15.69
C THR A 37 11.38 -4.41 16.18
N GLY A 38 10.93 -3.18 16.05
CA GLY A 38 11.72 -2.05 16.52
C GLY A 38 11.03 -0.70 16.35
N PRO A 39 11.58 0.33 17.00
CA PRO A 39 11.19 1.71 16.78
C PRO A 39 11.76 2.22 15.45
N ASN A 40 11.21 3.31 14.95
CA ASN A 40 11.64 3.95 13.70
C ASN A 40 11.58 3.03 12.47
N ALA A 41 10.60 2.13 12.41
CA ALA A 41 10.46 1.17 11.34
C ALA A 41 10.39 1.84 9.97
N ALA A 42 11.18 1.33 9.02
CA ALA A 42 11.20 1.82 7.65
C ALA A 42 10.01 1.26 6.85
N LEU A 43 9.45 2.08 5.98
CA LEU A 43 8.48 1.63 4.98
C LEU A 43 9.23 1.03 3.80
N VAL A 44 8.85 -0.17 3.42
CA VAL A 44 9.40 -0.88 2.25
C VAL A 44 8.54 -0.60 1.02
N LEU A 45 9.13 0.06 0.03
CA LEU A 45 8.50 0.27 -1.27
C LEU A 45 9.07 -0.69 -2.30
N GLY A 46 8.21 -1.47 -2.92
CA GLY A 46 8.63 -2.54 -3.83
C GLY A 46 9.33 -3.66 -3.07
N GLY A 47 10.20 -4.38 -3.79
CA GLY A 47 10.95 -5.48 -3.21
C GLY A 47 10.27 -6.84 -3.36
N LEU A 48 11.10 -7.86 -3.25
CA LEU A 48 10.66 -9.24 -3.21
C LEU A 48 11.07 -9.82 -1.86
N PRO A 49 10.11 -10.13 -0.97
CA PRO A 49 10.42 -10.76 0.30
C PRO A 49 11.04 -12.13 0.11
N ASP A 50 12.13 -12.38 0.78
CA ASP A 50 12.75 -13.71 0.88
C ASP A 50 12.55 -14.23 2.32
N GLU A 51 11.64 -15.18 2.44
CA GLU A 51 11.30 -15.79 3.73
C GLU A 51 12.42 -16.68 4.29
N ALA A 52 13.36 -17.13 3.43
CA ALA A 52 14.48 -17.95 3.88
C ALA A 52 15.59 -17.12 4.56
N SER A 53 15.82 -15.90 4.06
CA SER A 53 16.83 -14.98 4.60
C SER A 53 16.24 -13.89 5.50
N ASN A 54 14.91 -13.78 5.60
CA ASN A 54 14.20 -12.69 6.29
C ASN A 54 14.64 -11.30 5.78
N THR A 55 14.78 -11.17 4.48
CA THR A 55 15.21 -9.92 3.81
C THR A 55 14.34 -9.56 2.63
N ASN A 56 14.45 -8.33 2.17
CA ASN A 56 13.73 -7.84 1.00
C ASN A 56 14.74 -7.51 -0.11
N ALA A 57 14.71 -8.26 -1.21
CA ALA A 57 15.53 -7.96 -2.38
C ALA A 57 14.93 -6.78 -3.18
N TRP A 58 15.78 -5.89 -3.67
CA TRP A 58 15.39 -4.74 -4.52
C TRP A 58 14.41 -3.75 -3.87
N ALA A 59 14.41 -3.66 -2.55
CA ALA A 59 13.53 -2.79 -1.78
C ALA A 59 14.10 -1.37 -1.67
N ILE A 60 13.20 -0.38 -1.75
CA ILE A 60 13.50 1.00 -1.37
C ILE A 60 12.93 1.23 0.02
N GLU A 61 13.78 1.55 0.97
CA GLU A 61 13.37 1.78 2.35
C GLU A 61 13.28 3.28 2.66
N ILE A 62 12.13 3.70 3.20
CA ILE A 62 11.94 5.06 3.69
C ILE A 62 11.95 5.00 5.22
N PRO A 63 13.02 5.49 5.88
CA PRO A 63 13.17 5.39 7.33
C PRO A 63 12.02 6.06 8.09
N ARG A 64 11.57 5.44 9.18
CA ARG A 64 10.55 5.94 10.12
C ARG A 64 9.14 6.03 9.57
N LEU A 65 8.94 5.92 8.25
CA LEU A 65 7.63 6.16 7.66
C LEU A 65 6.62 5.08 8.04
N LEU A 66 7.04 3.82 8.20
CA LEU A 66 6.16 2.73 8.62
C LEU A 66 5.65 2.95 10.06
N SER A 67 6.50 3.37 11.00
CA SER A 67 6.10 3.72 12.36
C SER A 67 5.05 4.83 12.37
N PHE A 68 5.23 5.86 11.57
CA PHE A 68 4.28 6.95 11.44
C PHE A 68 2.94 6.48 10.83
N MET A 69 2.98 5.67 9.80
CA MET A 69 1.76 5.15 9.16
C MET A 69 0.98 4.22 10.08
N ALA A 70 1.66 3.40 10.87
CA ALA A 70 1.03 2.45 11.79
C ALA A 70 0.37 3.14 13.00
N HIS A 71 1.07 4.11 13.59
CA HIS A 71 0.71 4.66 14.91
C HIS A 71 0.62 6.18 14.97
N GLY A 72 0.97 6.90 13.89
CA GLY A 72 1.01 8.37 13.87
C GLY A 72 2.22 8.97 14.60
N ASP A 73 3.20 8.15 15.00
CA ASP A 73 4.43 8.55 15.67
C ASP A 73 5.63 7.91 14.96
N PHE A 74 6.62 8.73 14.60
CA PHE A 74 7.85 8.29 13.91
C PHE A 74 8.75 7.38 14.76
N SER A 75 8.58 7.39 16.07
CA SER A 75 9.34 6.59 17.04
C SER A 75 8.59 5.36 17.55
N ALA A 76 7.35 5.17 17.12
CA ALA A 76 6.56 4.02 17.53
C ALA A 76 7.19 2.69 17.11
N THR A 77 7.10 1.72 18.01
CA THR A 77 7.57 0.35 17.75
C THR A 77 6.55 -0.38 16.88
N VAL A 78 7.01 -0.97 15.80
CA VAL A 78 6.22 -1.84 14.92
C VAL A 78 6.67 -3.28 15.12
N THR A 79 5.71 -4.19 15.28
CA THR A 79 5.98 -5.63 15.42
C THR A 79 6.43 -6.20 14.09
N GLY A 80 7.57 -6.89 14.09
CA GLY A 80 8.12 -7.59 12.94
C GLY A 80 7.73 -9.07 12.89
N LEU A 81 7.89 -9.66 11.73
CA LEU A 81 7.55 -11.07 11.48
C LEU A 81 8.40 -12.03 12.32
N ASN A 82 9.63 -11.64 12.69
CA ASN A 82 10.53 -12.51 13.46
C ASN A 82 10.01 -12.85 14.86
N ASP A 83 9.19 -11.97 15.44
CA ASP A 83 8.58 -12.19 16.75
C ASP A 83 7.27 -12.99 16.70
N ILE A 84 6.81 -13.33 15.49
CA ILE A 84 5.57 -14.08 15.27
C ILE A 84 5.92 -15.54 14.98
N PRO A 85 5.29 -16.52 15.66
CA PRO A 85 5.48 -17.93 15.37
C PRO A 85 5.27 -18.27 13.90
N ALA A 86 6.08 -19.15 13.33
CA ALA A 86 6.08 -19.43 11.90
C ALA A 86 4.74 -20.00 11.39
N ASP A 87 4.03 -20.75 12.22
CA ASP A 87 2.70 -21.30 11.96
C ASP A 87 1.58 -20.25 11.93
N HIS A 88 1.85 -19.06 12.49
CA HIS A 88 0.92 -17.93 12.52
C HIS A 88 1.29 -16.82 11.51
N ARG A 89 2.38 -17.00 10.75
CA ARG A 89 2.77 -16.04 9.72
C ARG A 89 1.95 -16.30 8.44
N PRO A 90 1.29 -15.27 7.89
CA PRO A 90 0.72 -15.40 6.55
C PRO A 90 1.84 -15.52 5.50
N PRO A 91 1.58 -16.08 4.31
CA PRO A 91 2.54 -16.12 3.21
C PRO A 91 3.00 -14.70 2.84
N VAL A 92 4.22 -14.33 3.22
CA VAL A 92 4.71 -12.95 3.16
C VAL A 92 4.81 -12.47 1.71
N ALA A 93 5.40 -13.27 0.83
CA ALA A 93 5.59 -12.88 -0.57
C ALA A 93 4.26 -12.55 -1.27
N VAL A 94 3.25 -13.40 -1.13
CA VAL A 94 1.94 -13.20 -1.77
C VAL A 94 1.24 -11.98 -1.17
N THR A 95 1.23 -11.85 0.16
CA THR A 95 0.56 -10.76 0.86
C THR A 95 1.20 -9.42 0.54
N HIS A 96 2.54 -9.33 0.56
CA HIS A 96 3.29 -8.12 0.26
C HIS A 96 3.11 -7.68 -1.20
N ILE A 97 3.31 -8.58 -2.16
CA ILE A 97 3.18 -8.24 -3.58
C ILE A 97 1.74 -7.79 -3.90
N ALA A 98 0.74 -8.49 -3.41
CA ALA A 98 -0.65 -8.10 -3.59
C ALA A 98 -0.93 -6.72 -2.98
N PHE A 99 -0.40 -6.43 -1.79
CA PHE A 99 -0.51 -5.14 -1.15
C PHE A 99 0.16 -4.02 -1.98
N GLN A 100 1.37 -4.24 -2.48
CA GLN A 100 2.08 -3.30 -3.34
C GLN A 100 1.31 -3.00 -4.63
N ILE A 101 0.74 -4.02 -5.27
CA ILE A 101 -0.10 -3.85 -6.48
C ILE A 101 -1.34 -3.01 -6.16
N MET A 102 -2.01 -3.28 -5.05
CA MET A 102 -3.18 -2.52 -4.61
C MET A 102 -2.83 -1.04 -4.41
N VAL A 103 -1.78 -0.76 -3.65
CA VAL A 103 -1.32 0.60 -3.33
C VAL A 103 -0.85 1.33 -4.58
N ALA A 104 -0.03 0.70 -5.42
CA ALA A 104 0.46 1.28 -6.68
C ALA A 104 -0.70 1.63 -7.63
N SER A 105 -1.68 0.75 -7.75
CA SER A 105 -2.89 1.00 -8.55
C SER A 105 -3.68 2.20 -8.02
N GLY A 106 -3.83 2.31 -6.71
CA GLY A 106 -4.49 3.44 -6.04
C GLY A 106 -3.78 4.76 -6.30
N PHE A 107 -2.44 4.80 -6.12
CA PHE A 107 -1.64 6.00 -6.39
C PHE A 107 -1.65 6.39 -7.87
N ALA A 108 -1.61 5.43 -8.79
CA ALA A 108 -1.71 5.71 -10.22
C ALA A 108 -3.05 6.35 -10.59
N MET A 109 -4.16 5.82 -10.08
CA MET A 109 -5.49 6.41 -10.29
C MET A 109 -5.60 7.80 -9.68
N MET A 110 -5.07 7.99 -8.47
CA MET A 110 -5.04 9.30 -7.80
C MET A 110 -4.23 10.31 -8.60
N ALA A 111 -3.06 9.95 -9.10
CA ALA A 111 -2.21 10.83 -9.91
C ALA A 111 -2.91 11.30 -11.18
N VAL A 112 -3.57 10.38 -11.92
CA VAL A 112 -4.36 10.73 -13.11
C VAL A 112 -5.54 11.63 -12.74
N GLY A 113 -6.22 11.37 -11.63
CA GLY A 113 -7.31 12.21 -11.13
C GLY A 113 -6.86 13.63 -10.75
N LEU A 114 -5.76 13.75 -9.99
CA LEU A 114 -5.19 15.05 -9.58
C LEU A 114 -4.70 15.85 -10.79
N LEU A 115 -4.11 15.19 -11.78
CA LEU A 115 -3.70 15.83 -13.02
C LEU A 115 -4.91 16.41 -13.79
N GLY A 116 -6.03 15.70 -13.81
CA GLY A 116 -7.27 16.22 -14.39
C GLY A 116 -7.81 17.44 -13.67
N ILE A 117 -7.76 17.44 -12.32
CA ILE A 117 -8.11 18.62 -11.51
C ILE A 117 -7.18 19.79 -11.85
N TRP A 118 -5.89 19.52 -11.92
CA TRP A 118 -4.88 20.55 -12.24
C TRP A 118 -5.14 21.19 -13.61
N PHE A 119 -5.47 20.41 -14.65
CA PHE A 119 -5.86 20.94 -15.94
C PHE A 119 -7.07 21.86 -15.86
N LEU A 120 -8.12 21.44 -15.13
CA LEU A 120 -9.33 22.23 -14.97
C LEU A 120 -9.06 23.55 -14.23
N VAL A 121 -8.28 23.53 -13.17
CA VAL A 121 -7.88 24.73 -12.41
C VAL A 121 -7.07 25.71 -13.28
N ARG A 122 -6.27 25.17 -14.21
CA ARG A 122 -5.51 25.96 -15.17
C ARG A 122 -6.33 26.47 -16.38
N GLY A 123 -7.62 26.16 -16.42
CA GLY A 123 -8.47 26.48 -17.57
C GLY A 123 -8.12 25.70 -18.84
N ILE A 124 -7.37 24.61 -18.70
CA ILE A 124 -6.97 23.72 -19.79
C ILE A 124 -8.05 22.63 -19.93
N ALA A 125 -8.52 22.40 -21.13
CA ALA A 125 -9.48 21.34 -21.40
C ALA A 125 -8.78 19.95 -21.38
N PRO A 126 -9.01 19.08 -20.36
CA PRO A 126 -8.33 17.79 -20.28
C PRO A 126 -8.59 16.90 -21.50
N TRP A 127 -9.78 16.99 -22.06
CA TRP A 127 -10.22 16.22 -23.24
C TRP A 127 -9.51 16.63 -24.54
N ALA A 128 -8.83 17.78 -24.58
CA ALA A 128 -8.04 18.18 -25.72
C ALA A 128 -6.67 17.47 -25.81
N HIS A 129 -6.25 16.82 -24.72
CA HIS A 129 -4.95 16.15 -24.64
C HIS A 129 -5.07 14.64 -24.81
N ARG A 130 -4.72 14.12 -25.99
CA ARG A 130 -4.82 12.69 -26.32
C ARG A 130 -4.06 11.80 -25.34
N TRP A 131 -2.86 12.22 -24.90
CA TRP A 131 -2.08 11.45 -23.95
C TRP A 131 -2.77 11.31 -22.58
N TYR A 132 -3.48 12.36 -22.12
CA TYR A 132 -4.25 12.29 -20.89
C TYR A 132 -5.46 11.34 -21.00
N LEU A 133 -6.15 11.36 -22.15
CA LEU A 133 -7.23 10.41 -22.42
C LEU A 133 -6.71 8.98 -22.47
N THR A 134 -5.52 8.76 -23.03
CA THR A 134 -4.87 7.45 -23.03
C THR A 134 -4.51 7.03 -21.60
N ALA A 135 -3.99 7.93 -20.77
CA ALA A 135 -3.73 7.65 -19.36
C ALA A 135 -5.00 7.28 -18.59
N LEU A 136 -6.12 7.99 -18.81
CA LEU A 136 -7.44 7.64 -18.24
C LEU A 136 -7.91 6.25 -18.67
N MET A 137 -7.74 5.93 -19.96
CA MET A 137 -8.10 4.62 -20.48
C MET A 137 -7.32 3.49 -19.80
N TRP A 138 -5.99 3.66 -19.63
CA TRP A 138 -5.15 2.68 -18.95
C TRP A 138 -5.36 2.65 -17.42
N ALA A 139 -5.79 3.75 -16.82
CA ALA A 139 -6.15 3.80 -15.40
C ALA A 139 -7.48 3.10 -15.11
N SER A 140 -8.37 2.94 -16.09
CA SER A 140 -9.68 2.34 -15.90
C SER A 140 -9.66 0.91 -15.33
N PRO A 141 -8.83 -0.04 -15.81
CA PRO A 141 -8.77 -1.38 -15.25
C PRO A 141 -8.06 -1.47 -13.89
N LEU A 142 -7.31 -0.44 -13.48
CA LEU A 142 -6.57 -0.46 -12.22
C LEU A 142 -7.49 -0.56 -10.99
N GLY A 143 -8.73 -0.09 -11.10
CA GLY A 143 -9.73 -0.23 -10.05
C GLY A 143 -10.06 -1.70 -9.75
N PHE A 144 -10.25 -2.52 -10.79
CA PHE A 144 -10.46 -3.95 -10.65
C PHE A 144 -9.22 -4.64 -10.09
N LEU A 145 -8.05 -4.30 -10.62
CA LEU A 145 -6.78 -4.85 -10.14
C LEU A 145 -6.55 -4.54 -8.66
N ALA A 146 -6.85 -3.33 -8.22
CA ALA A 146 -6.74 -2.93 -6.82
C ALA A 146 -7.71 -3.71 -5.92
N VAL A 147 -8.95 -3.95 -6.36
CA VAL A 147 -9.93 -4.74 -5.59
C VAL A 147 -9.50 -6.19 -5.47
N GLU A 148 -9.09 -6.84 -6.55
CA GLU A 148 -8.62 -8.24 -6.54
C GLU A 148 -7.34 -8.40 -5.68
N ALA A 149 -6.41 -7.47 -5.81
CA ALA A 149 -5.20 -7.45 -4.99
C ALA A 149 -5.53 -7.23 -3.50
N GLY A 150 -6.43 -6.29 -3.17
CA GLY A 150 -6.89 -6.06 -1.80
C GLY A 150 -7.64 -7.25 -1.21
N TRP A 151 -8.43 -7.95 -2.01
CA TRP A 151 -9.08 -9.19 -1.59
C TRP A 151 -8.05 -10.28 -1.30
N THR A 152 -7.07 -10.45 -2.19
CA THR A 152 -5.94 -11.38 -1.96
C THR A 152 -5.23 -11.09 -0.63
N VAL A 153 -4.91 -9.82 -0.35
CA VAL A 153 -4.33 -9.41 0.95
C VAL A 153 -5.24 -9.79 2.13
N THR A 154 -6.54 -9.66 1.96
CA THR A 154 -7.50 -9.95 3.04
C THR A 154 -7.62 -11.44 3.30
N GLU A 155 -7.71 -12.26 2.28
CA GLU A 155 -7.92 -13.71 2.41
C GLU A 155 -6.61 -14.45 2.72
N VAL A 156 -5.53 -14.16 1.98
CA VAL A 156 -4.22 -14.82 2.17
C VAL A 156 -3.50 -14.30 3.40
N GLY A 157 -3.63 -13.00 3.70
CA GLY A 157 -3.06 -12.38 4.89
C GLY A 157 -3.85 -12.63 6.18
N ARG A 158 -4.87 -13.50 6.15
CA ARG A 158 -5.70 -13.81 7.31
C ARG A 158 -4.88 -14.56 8.36
N GLN A 159 -4.98 -14.09 9.59
CA GLN A 159 -4.44 -14.82 10.73
C GLN A 159 -5.40 -15.94 11.11
N PRO A 160 -4.88 -17.11 11.56
CA PRO A 160 -5.70 -18.20 12.09
C PRO A 160 -6.48 -17.78 13.33
#